data_5eacd13f82212554dbfeec16e5f262f3
#
_entry.id   5eacd13f82212554dbfeec16e5f262f3
#
_cell.length_a   1.000
_cell.length_b   1.000
_cell.length_c   1.000
_cell.angle_alpha   90.00
_cell.angle_beta   90.00
_cell.angle_gamma   90.00
#
_symmetry.space_group_name_H-M   'P 1'
#
loop_
_entity.id
_entity.type
_entity.pdbx_description
1 polymer ?
#
loop_
_entity_poly.entity_id
_entity_poly.type
_entity_poly.pdbx_seq_one_letter_code
_entity_poly.pdbx_strand_id
1 'polypeptide(L)'
;MLNIQELDSNRLEMAASMLKAIAHPVRVAILKHLEGGKKLTVTEIHELLGIEQSTTSHHLGILKDKGVLCSRREGKNTFYYLKHDILSQIVDCLQRCTCE
;
A
#
# COMPACT_ATOMS: atom_id res chain seq x y z
N MET A 1 19.62 2.29 -22.34
CA MET A 1 18.18 2.29 -22.10
C MET A 1 17.61 0.91 -22.38
N LEU A 2 16.86 0.38 -21.43
CA LEU A 2 16.23 -0.92 -21.60
C LEU A 2 15.00 -0.81 -22.50
N ASN A 3 14.82 -1.77 -23.37
CA ASN A 3 13.57 -1.87 -24.12
C ASN A 3 12.67 -2.92 -23.46
N ILE A 4 11.41 -2.99 -23.90
CA ILE A 4 10.42 -3.88 -23.29
C ILE A 4 10.85 -5.34 -23.34
N GLN A 5 11.56 -5.74 -24.39
CA GLN A 5 11.99 -7.13 -24.56
C GLN A 5 13.04 -7.54 -23.54
N GLU A 6 13.76 -6.59 -22.98
CA GLU A 6 14.77 -6.86 -21.96
C GLU A 6 14.20 -6.95 -20.56
N LEU A 7 12.91 -6.61 -20.40
CA LEU A 7 12.24 -6.63 -19.11
C LEU A 7 11.37 -7.88 -18.99
N ASP A 8 11.31 -8.40 -17.76
CA ASP A 8 10.44 -9.53 -17.46
C ASP A 8 8.98 -9.06 -17.51
N SER A 9 8.22 -9.57 -18.48
CA SER A 9 6.84 -9.13 -18.67
C SER A 9 5.95 -9.49 -17.47
N ASN A 10 6.22 -10.60 -16.79
CA ASN A 10 5.47 -10.96 -15.58
C ASN A 10 5.71 -9.94 -14.47
N ARG A 11 6.95 -9.50 -14.31
CA ARG A 11 7.27 -8.48 -13.31
C ARG A 11 6.64 -7.15 -13.65
N LEU A 12 6.61 -6.80 -14.94
CA LEU A 12 5.95 -5.58 -15.38
C LEU A 12 4.46 -5.60 -15.10
N GLU A 13 3.81 -6.74 -15.35
CA GLU A 13 2.39 -6.90 -15.06
C GLU A 13 2.11 -6.80 -13.56
N MET A 14 2.96 -7.43 -12.75
CA MET A 14 2.82 -7.35 -11.29
C MET A 14 2.98 -5.91 -10.80
N ALA A 15 4.00 -5.22 -11.29
CA ALA A 15 4.24 -3.83 -10.92
C ALA A 15 3.07 -2.95 -11.32
N ALA A 16 2.55 -3.11 -12.52
CA ALA A 16 1.40 -2.35 -12.99
C ALA A 16 0.17 -2.63 -12.13
N SER A 17 -0.04 -3.89 -11.75
CA SER A 17 -1.15 -4.30 -10.88
C SER A 17 -1.05 -3.65 -9.50
N MET A 18 0.16 -3.61 -8.94
CA MET A 18 0.40 -2.96 -7.66
C MET A 18 0.14 -1.45 -7.75
N LEU A 19 0.62 -0.81 -8.80
CA LEU A 19 0.39 0.62 -8.98
C LEU A 19 -1.10 0.94 -9.13
N LYS A 20 -1.83 0.11 -9.86
CA LYS A 20 -3.28 0.27 -9.98
C LYS A 20 -3.98 0.13 -8.62
N ALA A 21 -3.51 -0.82 -7.81
CA ALA A 21 -4.07 -1.02 -6.48
C ALA A 21 -3.84 0.20 -5.59
N ILE A 22 -2.69 0.85 -5.73
CA ILE A 22 -2.33 2.02 -4.94
C ILE A 22 -3.06 3.27 -5.43
N ALA A 23 -3.43 3.32 -6.71
CA ALA A 23 -3.98 4.52 -7.35
C ALA A 23 -5.40 4.84 -6.88
N HIS A 24 -5.54 5.16 -5.59
CA HIS A 24 -6.79 5.53 -4.94
C HIS A 24 -6.43 6.37 -3.72
N PRO A 25 -7.07 7.54 -3.51
CA PRO A 25 -6.69 8.45 -2.41
C PRO A 25 -6.65 7.78 -1.04
N VAL A 26 -7.65 6.98 -0.71
CA VAL A 26 -7.69 6.30 0.58
C VAL A 26 -6.53 5.33 0.73
N ARG A 27 -6.21 4.61 -0.34
CA ARG A 27 -5.11 3.63 -0.29
C ARG A 27 -3.76 4.30 -0.17
N VAL A 28 -3.56 5.43 -0.86
CA VAL A 28 -2.33 6.23 -0.69
C VAL A 28 -2.21 6.68 0.76
N ALA A 29 -3.31 7.13 1.36
CA ALA A 29 -3.32 7.56 2.75
C ALA A 29 -2.96 6.40 3.69
N ILE A 30 -3.45 5.19 3.41
CA ILE A 30 -3.09 4.00 4.20
C ILE A 30 -1.59 3.78 4.15
N LEU A 31 -1.00 3.81 2.97
CA LEU A 31 0.44 3.60 2.82
C LEU A 31 1.22 4.68 3.56
N LYS A 32 0.75 5.91 3.52
CA LYS A 32 1.38 7.01 4.24
C LYS A 32 1.43 6.75 5.75
N HIS A 33 0.35 6.24 6.31
CA HIS A 33 0.30 5.94 7.75
C HIS A 33 1.20 4.75 8.12
N LEU A 34 1.56 3.92 7.15
CA LEU A 34 2.41 2.75 7.40
C LEU A 34 3.89 3.01 7.09
N GLU A 35 4.26 4.24 6.78
CA GLU A 35 5.68 4.58 6.55
C GLU A 35 6.53 4.29 7.77
N GLY A 36 7.81 4.02 7.53
CA GLY A 36 8.76 3.85 8.60
C GLY A 36 8.65 2.52 9.33
N GLY A 37 8.10 1.52 8.66
CA GLY A 37 7.98 0.19 9.26
C GLY A 37 6.86 0.05 10.27
N LYS A 38 5.92 0.96 10.28
CA LYS A 38 4.78 0.89 11.21
C LYS A 38 3.88 -0.28 10.90
N LYS A 39 3.37 -0.88 11.95
CA LYS A 39 2.40 -1.97 11.88
C LYS A 39 1.15 -1.53 12.61
N LEU A 40 0.04 -1.48 11.91
CA LEU A 40 -1.21 -0.97 12.47
C LEU A 40 -2.34 -1.96 12.25
N THR A 41 -3.28 -1.96 13.19
CA THR A 41 -4.50 -2.77 13.08
C THR A 41 -5.53 -2.05 12.22
N VAL A 42 -6.55 -2.78 11.77
CA VAL A 42 -7.68 -2.17 11.05
C VAL A 42 -8.31 -1.06 11.88
N THR A 43 -8.49 -1.31 13.18
CA THR A 43 -9.08 -0.32 14.08
C THR A 43 -8.28 0.96 14.10
N GLU A 44 -6.96 0.85 14.25
CA GLU A 44 -6.09 2.02 14.26
C GLU A 44 -6.13 2.77 12.93
N ILE A 45 -6.11 2.03 11.83
CA ILE A 45 -6.09 2.64 10.51
C ILE A 45 -7.40 3.38 10.22
N HIS A 46 -8.55 2.74 10.49
CA HIS A 46 -9.82 3.41 10.18
C HIS A 46 -10.04 4.64 11.05
N GLU A 47 -9.55 4.62 12.29
CA GLU A 47 -9.64 5.78 13.17
C GLU A 47 -8.76 6.92 12.64
N LEU A 48 -7.54 6.61 12.21
CA LEU A 48 -6.65 7.61 11.63
C LEU A 48 -7.21 8.24 10.36
N LEU A 49 -7.89 7.43 9.54
CA LEU A 49 -8.45 7.91 8.28
C LEU A 49 -9.81 8.57 8.44
N GLY A 50 -10.49 8.34 9.56
CA GLY A 50 -11.82 8.87 9.77
C GLY A 50 -12.88 8.25 8.86
N ILE A 51 -12.70 6.98 8.47
CA ILE A 51 -13.65 6.27 7.62
C ILE A 51 -14.13 5.01 8.34
N GLU A 52 -15.16 4.37 7.80
CA GLU A 52 -15.72 3.18 8.40
C GLU A 52 -14.74 2.01 8.39
N GLN A 53 -14.83 1.16 9.41
CA GLN A 53 -13.97 0.00 9.54
C GLN A 53 -14.14 -0.98 8.37
N SER A 54 -15.38 -1.21 7.94
CA SER A 54 -15.65 -2.12 6.83
C SER A 54 -15.03 -1.64 5.53
N THR A 55 -15.09 -0.32 5.26
CA THR A 55 -14.48 0.28 4.09
C THR A 55 -12.96 0.14 4.16
N THR A 56 -12.38 0.38 5.34
CA THR A 56 -10.95 0.23 5.56
C THR A 56 -10.51 -1.21 5.32
N SER A 57 -11.24 -2.18 5.87
CA SER A 57 -10.96 -3.60 5.67
C SER A 57 -10.96 -3.98 4.20
N HIS A 58 -11.90 -3.43 3.43
CA HIS A 58 -11.98 -3.68 1.99
C HIS A 58 -10.72 -3.19 1.28
N HIS A 59 -10.28 -1.98 1.57
CA HIS A 59 -9.06 -1.42 0.97
C HIS A 59 -7.83 -2.20 1.38
N LEU A 60 -7.73 -2.58 2.65
CA LEU A 60 -6.59 -3.36 3.15
C LEU A 60 -6.54 -4.74 2.48
N GLY A 61 -7.69 -5.36 2.27
CA GLY A 61 -7.77 -6.66 1.59
C GLY A 61 -7.24 -6.59 0.17
N ILE A 62 -7.62 -5.55 -0.57
CA ILE A 62 -7.15 -5.36 -1.94
C ILE A 62 -5.64 -5.14 -1.96
N LEU A 63 -5.14 -4.26 -1.08
CA LEU A 63 -3.70 -3.96 -1.03
C LEU A 63 -2.89 -5.20 -0.67
N LYS A 64 -3.38 -6.00 0.26
CA LYS A 64 -2.72 -7.25 0.64
C LYS A 64 -2.73 -8.25 -0.51
N ASP A 65 -3.87 -8.38 -1.16
CA ASP A 65 -4.04 -9.32 -2.28
C ASP A 65 -3.10 -8.99 -3.45
N LYS A 66 -2.84 -7.72 -3.66
CA LYS A 66 -1.96 -7.26 -4.74
C LYS A 66 -0.49 -7.17 -4.33
N GLY A 67 -0.15 -7.64 -3.15
CA GLY A 67 1.24 -7.69 -2.71
C GLY A 67 1.81 -6.35 -2.23
N VAL A 68 0.96 -5.37 -2.00
CA VAL A 68 1.40 -4.06 -1.47
C VAL A 68 1.61 -4.13 0.02
N LEU A 69 0.71 -4.83 0.72
CA LEU A 69 0.76 -4.98 2.18
C LEU A 69 0.94 -6.43 2.58
N CYS A 70 1.51 -6.60 3.76
CA CYS A 70 1.50 -7.86 4.47
C CYS A 70 0.63 -7.72 5.71
N SER A 71 0.20 -8.84 6.25
CA SER A 71 -0.47 -8.84 7.54
C SER A 71 0.13 -9.92 8.43
N ARG A 72 0.08 -9.66 9.73
CA ARG A 72 0.56 -10.60 10.73
C ARG A 72 -0.42 -10.63 11.88
N ARG A 73 -0.86 -11.82 12.24
CA ARG A 73 -1.76 -11.98 13.37
C ARG A 73 -0.96 -12.12 14.66
N GLU A 74 -1.29 -11.30 15.63
CA GLU A 74 -0.68 -11.35 16.96
C GLU A 74 -1.82 -11.35 17.99
N GLY A 75 -2.09 -12.50 18.57
CA GLY A 75 -3.20 -12.64 19.48
C GLY A 75 -4.54 -12.43 18.79
N LYS A 76 -5.32 -11.47 19.27
CA LYS A 76 -6.63 -11.14 18.71
C LYS A 76 -6.54 -10.13 17.56
N ASN A 77 -5.36 -9.53 17.38
CA ASN A 77 -5.20 -8.44 16.42
C ASN A 77 -4.47 -8.89 15.18
N THR A 78 -4.84 -8.30 14.05
CA THR A 78 -4.11 -8.46 12.80
C THR A 78 -3.48 -7.12 12.47
N PHE A 79 -2.16 -7.11 12.33
CA PHE A 79 -1.39 -5.92 12.00
C PHE A 79 -1.07 -5.92 10.51
N TYR A 80 -1.20 -4.75 9.90
CA TYR A 80 -0.87 -4.54 8.49
C TYR A 80 0.37 -3.68 8.39
N TYR A 81 1.22 -3.98 7.41
CA TYR A 81 2.46 -3.24 7.20
C TYR A 81 2.86 -3.34 5.73
N LEU A 82 3.73 -2.43 5.31
CA LEU A 82 4.21 -2.42 3.92
C LEU A 82 5.07 -3.65 3.66
N LYS A 83 4.80 -4.33 2.56
CA LYS A 83 5.57 -5.51 2.18
C LYS A 83 7.00 -5.14 1.77
N HIS A 84 7.17 -4.00 1.13
CA HIS A 84 8.46 -3.52 0.66
C HIS A 84 8.69 -2.10 1.14
N ASP A 85 9.87 -1.84 1.71
CA ASP A 85 10.24 -0.50 2.18
C ASP A 85 10.19 0.53 1.08
N ILE A 86 10.49 0.12 -0.15
CA ILE A 86 10.50 1.03 -1.30
C ILE A 86 9.12 1.68 -1.52
N LEU A 87 8.05 1.04 -1.07
CA LEU A 87 6.70 1.57 -1.23
C LEU A 87 6.51 2.87 -0.45
N SER A 88 7.14 2.99 0.72
CA SER A 88 7.07 4.25 1.46
C SER A 88 7.80 5.38 0.74
N GLN A 89 8.89 5.05 0.04
CA GLN A 89 9.62 6.03 -0.75
C GLN A 89 8.80 6.51 -1.94
N ILE A 90 8.04 5.61 -2.56
CA ILE A 90 7.17 5.96 -3.68
C ILE A 90 6.09 6.93 -3.22
N VAL A 91 5.43 6.64 -2.09
CA VAL A 91 4.39 7.51 -1.54
C VAL A 91 4.96 8.88 -1.18
N ASP A 92 6.12 8.89 -0.52
CA ASP A 92 6.78 10.13 -0.16
C ASP A 92 7.13 10.96 -1.39
N CYS A 93 7.64 10.31 -2.42
CA CYS A 93 7.96 10.96 -3.69
C CYS A 93 6.73 11.60 -4.32
N LEU A 94 5.61 10.88 -4.34
CA LEU A 94 4.37 11.38 -4.92
C LEU A 94 3.85 12.60 -4.16
N GLN A 95 4.00 12.61 -2.85
CA GLN A 95 3.57 13.76 -2.05
C GLN A 95 4.42 14.99 -2.27
N ARG A 96 5.69 14.81 -2.59
CA ARG A 96 6.59 15.91 -2.89
C ARG A 96 6.42 16.43 -4.32
N CYS A 97 5.82 15.64 -5.18
CA CYS A 97 5.58 16.02 -6.56
C CYS A 97 4.39 16.97 -6.62
N THR A 98 4.63 18.22 -6.29
CA THR A 98 3.64 19.25 -6.54
C THR A 98 3.95 19.80 -7.92
N CYS A 99 3.19 19.36 -8.88
CA CYS A 99 3.32 19.87 -10.24
C CYS A 99 2.58 21.20 -10.32
N GLU A 100 3.30 22.23 -10.57
CA GLU A 100 2.71 23.53 -10.74
C GLU A 100 3.05 24.12 -12.09
#